data_089d165258b6bfbe308560ea0be41e8c
#
_entry.id   089d165258b6bfbe308560ea0be41e8c
#
_cell.length_a   1.000
_cell.length_b   1.000
_cell.length_c   1.000
_cell.angle_alpha   90.00
_cell.angle_beta   90.00
_cell.angle_gamma   90.00
#
_symmetry.space_group_name_H-M   'P 1'
#
loop_
_entity.id
_entity.type
_entity.pdbx_description
1 polymer ?
#
loop_
_entity_poly.entity_id
_entity_poly.type
_entity_poly.pdbx_seq_one_letter_code
_entity_poly.pdbx_strand_id
1 'polypeptide(L)'
;MPETLPEQVRQSIQNHYARQGRRYSAESLLQGAYAEYKKDPAGFSPWMAWQNTWETALAERVVYVVTDVTLPLGGREQTSYPVGAAFDRTTGEKLSFWSLCAVPEAEAKEMLLGQVDPEDPRRAPMLEALTEDMVVIASDHYRISYPVGTLPGEELGTLLSGELPEGLLQPWAVPEARS
;
A
#
# COMPACT_ATOMS: atom_id res chain seq x y z
N MET A 1 15.99 -3.51 -0.66
CA MET A 1 16.41 -2.10 -0.91
C MET A 1 17.52 -2.12 -1.94
N PRO A 2 17.48 -1.25 -2.96
CA PRO A 2 18.47 -1.26 -4.03
C PRO A 2 19.85 -0.90 -3.51
N GLU A 3 20.86 -1.58 -4.07
CA GLU A 3 22.27 -1.30 -3.77
C GLU A 3 22.72 0.10 -4.24
N THR A 4 21.92 0.71 -5.11
CA THR A 4 22.17 2.06 -5.66
C THR A 4 21.90 3.20 -4.68
N LEU A 5 21.16 2.94 -3.58
CA LEU A 5 20.91 3.94 -2.54
C LEU A 5 22.10 4.02 -1.57
N PRO A 6 22.43 5.24 -1.08
CA PRO A 6 23.42 5.41 -0.02
C PRO A 6 23.08 4.58 1.21
N GLU A 7 24.09 4.02 1.87
CA GLU A 7 23.89 3.15 3.06
C GLU A 7 23.06 3.83 4.16
N GLN A 8 23.32 5.11 4.41
CA GLN A 8 22.59 5.89 5.39
C GLN A 8 21.08 5.99 5.08
N VAL A 9 20.71 6.13 3.81
CA VAL A 9 19.32 6.17 3.35
C VAL A 9 18.66 4.81 3.56
N ARG A 10 19.33 3.73 3.13
CA ARG A 10 18.85 2.36 3.34
C ARG A 10 18.60 2.08 4.82
N GLN A 11 19.54 2.44 5.69
CA GLN A 11 19.42 2.27 7.14
C GLN A 11 18.28 3.11 7.73
N SER A 12 18.07 4.34 7.26
CA SER A 12 16.96 5.19 7.70
C SER A 12 15.61 4.54 7.38
N ILE A 13 15.44 4.06 6.15
CA ILE A 13 14.21 3.36 5.71
C ILE A 13 14.01 2.06 6.51
N GLN A 14 15.06 1.25 6.70
CA GLN A 14 14.99 0.04 7.51
C GLN A 14 14.58 0.33 8.96
N ASN A 15 15.15 1.37 9.56
CA ASN A 15 14.81 1.81 10.92
C ASN A 15 13.36 2.31 11.02
N HIS A 16 12.83 2.95 9.96
CA HIS A 16 11.42 3.33 9.89
C HIS A 16 10.54 2.08 10.03
N TYR A 17 10.78 1.05 9.20
CA TYR A 17 9.98 -0.19 9.24
C TYR A 17 10.20 -1.00 10.51
N ALA A 18 11.41 -1.03 11.06
CA ALA A 18 11.68 -1.69 12.34
C ALA A 18 10.90 -1.05 13.50
N ARG A 19 10.73 0.29 13.48
CA ARG A 19 9.92 1.02 14.47
C ARG A 19 8.43 0.89 14.24
N GLN A 20 7.98 0.85 12.98
CA GLN A 20 6.57 0.69 12.65
C GLN A 20 6.04 -0.70 13.04
N GLY A 21 6.90 -1.72 13.01
CA GLY A 21 6.55 -3.09 13.37
C GLY A 21 5.61 -3.76 12.35
N ARG A 22 4.88 -4.76 12.83
CA ARG A 22 3.90 -5.49 12.00
C ARG A 22 2.61 -4.70 11.90
N ARG A 23 1.98 -4.75 10.73
CA ARG A 23 0.66 -4.15 10.48
C ARG A 23 -0.51 -5.03 10.95
N TYR A 24 -0.23 -6.11 11.65
CA TYR A 24 -1.22 -7.02 12.21
C TYR A 24 -0.82 -7.52 13.60
N SER A 25 -1.81 -7.86 14.42
CA SER A 25 -1.58 -8.47 15.73
C SER A 25 -1.38 -9.97 15.60
N ALA A 26 -0.16 -10.46 15.90
CA ALA A 26 0.11 -11.90 15.92
C ALA A 26 -0.70 -12.63 16.99
N GLU A 27 -0.96 -12.00 18.14
CA GLU A 27 -1.77 -12.57 19.22
C GLU A 27 -3.22 -12.79 18.76
N SER A 28 -3.84 -11.78 18.13
CA SER A 28 -5.21 -11.88 17.61
C SER A 28 -5.34 -12.98 16.56
N LEU A 29 -4.36 -13.12 15.65
CA LEU A 29 -4.35 -14.19 14.65
C LEU A 29 -4.20 -15.56 15.29
N LEU A 30 -3.33 -15.73 16.30
CA LEU A 30 -3.16 -16.99 17.02
C LEU A 30 -4.44 -17.39 17.78
N GLN A 31 -5.10 -16.44 18.42
CA GLN A 31 -6.38 -16.69 19.11
C GLN A 31 -7.47 -17.14 18.12
N GLY A 32 -7.56 -16.46 16.96
CA GLY A 32 -8.50 -16.84 15.90
C GLY A 32 -8.23 -18.23 15.35
N ALA A 33 -6.98 -18.51 14.98
CA ALA A 33 -6.58 -19.84 14.49
C ALA A 33 -6.83 -20.95 15.51
N TYR A 34 -6.56 -20.71 16.78
CA TYR A 34 -6.84 -21.68 17.84
C TYR A 34 -8.32 -21.91 18.06
N ALA A 35 -9.14 -20.87 17.95
CA ALA A 35 -10.60 -21.00 18.04
C ALA A 35 -11.16 -21.85 16.89
N GLU A 36 -10.64 -21.68 15.68
CA GLU A 36 -11.01 -22.48 14.51
C GLU A 36 -10.55 -23.94 14.67
N TYR A 37 -9.28 -24.15 15.06
CA TYR A 37 -8.76 -25.50 15.37
C TYR A 37 -9.63 -26.26 16.38
N LYS A 38 -10.08 -25.61 17.43
CA LYS A 38 -10.93 -26.27 18.45
C LYS A 38 -12.29 -26.69 17.91
N LYS A 39 -12.82 -26.01 16.88
CA LYS A 39 -14.10 -26.38 16.27
C LYS A 39 -13.98 -27.60 15.38
N ASP A 40 -12.92 -27.71 14.59
CA ASP A 40 -12.67 -28.83 13.68
C ASP A 40 -11.15 -29.11 13.57
N PRO A 41 -10.57 -29.88 14.49
CA PRO A 41 -9.15 -30.20 14.45
C PRO A 41 -8.71 -30.98 13.21
N ALA A 42 -9.61 -31.80 12.64
CA ALA A 42 -9.28 -32.64 11.48
C ALA A 42 -9.30 -31.86 10.16
N GLY A 43 -10.18 -30.87 10.06
CA GLY A 43 -10.30 -29.99 8.89
C GLY A 43 -9.49 -28.69 8.99
N PHE A 44 -8.80 -28.45 10.12
CA PHE A 44 -8.07 -27.22 10.32
C PHE A 44 -6.93 -27.04 9.29
N SER A 45 -6.91 -25.88 8.64
CA SER A 45 -5.82 -25.42 7.78
C SER A 45 -5.01 -24.36 8.51
N PRO A 46 -3.67 -24.51 8.62
CA PRO A 46 -2.82 -23.52 9.31
C PRO A 46 -2.96 -22.13 8.69
N TRP A 47 -3.16 -21.15 9.53
CA TRP A 47 -3.19 -19.75 9.11
C TRP A 47 -1.77 -19.24 8.81
N MET A 48 -1.65 -18.51 7.72
CA MET A 48 -0.41 -17.84 7.35
C MET A 48 -0.63 -16.33 7.28
N ALA A 49 0.29 -15.59 7.88
CA ALA A 49 0.36 -14.15 7.74
C ALA A 49 1.81 -13.74 7.48
N TRP A 50 2.01 -12.86 6.51
CA TRP A 50 3.34 -12.32 6.24
C TRP A 50 3.28 -10.87 5.79
N GLN A 51 4.42 -10.22 5.87
CA GLN A 51 4.62 -8.85 5.44
C GLN A 51 5.96 -8.78 4.71
N ASN A 52 5.94 -8.33 3.47
CA ASN A 52 7.13 -8.09 2.67
C ASN A 52 7.20 -6.63 2.22
N THR A 53 8.40 -6.06 2.21
CA THR A 53 8.63 -4.68 1.84
C THR A 53 9.73 -4.59 0.80
N TRP A 54 9.46 -3.91 -0.32
CA TRP A 54 10.44 -3.68 -1.39
C TRP A 54 10.21 -2.35 -2.10
N GLU A 55 11.21 -1.91 -2.85
CA GLU A 55 11.13 -0.74 -3.72
C GLU A 55 10.29 -1.04 -4.96
N THR A 56 9.47 -0.08 -5.36
CA THR A 56 8.66 -0.15 -6.58
C THR A 56 9.17 0.79 -7.67
N ALA A 57 9.69 1.95 -7.30
CA ALA A 57 10.22 2.93 -8.24
C ALA A 57 11.23 3.88 -7.56
N LEU A 58 12.09 4.47 -8.38
CA LEU A 58 12.96 5.58 -8.01
C LEU A 58 12.58 6.81 -8.83
N ALA A 59 12.67 7.98 -8.21
CA ALA A 59 12.60 9.28 -8.87
C ALA A 59 13.84 10.10 -8.50
N GLU A 60 13.98 11.29 -9.05
CA GLU A 60 15.14 12.16 -8.77
C GLU A 60 15.37 12.32 -7.25
N ARG A 61 14.30 12.57 -6.48
CA ARG A 61 14.37 12.82 -5.05
C ARG A 61 13.58 11.83 -4.19
N VAL A 62 12.93 10.84 -4.78
CA VAL A 62 12.00 9.95 -4.06
C VAL A 62 12.35 8.48 -4.29
N VAL A 63 12.25 7.70 -3.21
CA VAL A 63 12.20 6.23 -3.25
C VAL A 63 10.79 5.81 -2.92
N TYR A 64 10.11 5.15 -3.85
CA TYR A 64 8.79 4.56 -3.64
C TYR A 64 8.94 3.11 -3.16
N VAL A 65 8.21 2.79 -2.13
CA VAL A 65 8.27 1.49 -1.45
C VAL A 65 6.87 0.95 -1.26
N VAL A 66 6.70 -0.34 -1.45
CA VAL A 66 5.46 -1.05 -1.12
C VAL A 66 5.72 -2.05 0.00
N THR A 67 4.73 -2.21 0.85
CA THR A 67 4.65 -3.30 1.82
C THR A 67 3.41 -4.12 1.52
N ASP A 68 3.58 -5.35 1.02
CA ASP A 68 2.48 -6.30 0.92
C ASP A 68 2.23 -6.97 2.26
N VAL A 69 0.99 -6.91 2.67
CA VAL A 69 0.50 -7.55 3.90
C VAL A 69 -0.49 -8.63 3.49
N THR A 70 -0.23 -9.87 3.90
CA THR A 70 -1.17 -11.00 3.71
C THR A 70 -1.67 -11.48 5.05
N LEU A 71 -2.99 -11.58 5.16
CA LEU A 71 -3.69 -11.99 6.37
C LEU A 71 -4.69 -13.12 6.07
N PRO A 72 -4.86 -14.09 6.99
CA PRO A 72 -5.90 -15.10 6.88
C PRO A 72 -7.28 -14.44 7.12
N LEU A 73 -8.28 -14.93 6.35
CA LEU A 73 -9.70 -14.59 6.55
C LEU A 73 -10.44 -15.68 7.32
N GLY A 74 -9.81 -16.86 7.51
CA GLY A 74 -10.39 -18.06 8.11
C GLY A 74 -10.37 -19.23 7.13
N GLY A 75 -10.33 -20.46 7.62
CA GLY A 75 -10.20 -21.64 6.79
C GLY A 75 -8.95 -21.59 5.91
N ARG A 76 -9.13 -21.67 4.59
CA ARG A 76 -8.05 -21.55 3.60
C ARG A 76 -8.01 -20.17 2.93
N GLU A 77 -8.92 -19.31 3.28
CA GLU A 77 -9.03 -17.99 2.65
C GLU A 77 -8.02 -17.01 3.26
N GLN A 78 -7.50 -16.14 2.43
CA GLN A 78 -6.60 -15.08 2.83
C GLN A 78 -6.84 -13.84 1.98
N THR A 79 -6.50 -12.67 2.51
CA THR A 79 -6.49 -11.40 1.79
C THR A 79 -5.09 -10.85 1.73
N SER A 80 -4.77 -10.18 0.63
CA SER A 80 -3.52 -9.42 0.49
C SER A 80 -3.85 -8.01 0.06
N TYR A 81 -3.16 -7.04 0.67
CA TYR A 81 -3.23 -5.64 0.26
C TYR A 81 -1.86 -4.98 0.32
N PRO A 82 -1.51 -4.21 -0.70
CA PRO A 82 -0.30 -3.40 -0.71
C PRO A 82 -0.50 -2.11 0.07
N VAL A 83 0.57 -1.63 0.70
CA VAL A 83 0.63 -0.36 1.41
C VAL A 83 1.79 0.43 0.85
N GLY A 84 1.51 1.61 0.28
CA GLY A 84 2.50 2.50 -0.30
C GLY A 84 3.22 3.36 0.73
N ALA A 85 4.46 3.71 0.44
CA ALA A 85 5.22 4.71 1.15
C ALA A 85 6.23 5.38 0.22
N ALA A 86 6.55 6.63 0.51
CA ALA A 86 7.57 7.39 -0.18
C ALA A 86 8.63 7.90 0.81
N PHE A 87 9.87 7.91 0.39
CA PHE A 87 10.99 8.38 1.21
C PHE A 87 11.88 9.33 0.41
N ASP A 88 12.43 10.34 1.06
CA ASP A 88 13.45 11.20 0.47
C ASP A 88 14.70 10.39 0.13
N ARG A 89 15.15 10.49 -1.12
CA ARG A 89 16.27 9.70 -1.66
C ARG A 89 17.64 10.12 -1.07
N THR A 90 17.71 11.26 -0.41
CA THR A 90 18.92 11.79 0.21
C THR A 90 19.00 11.51 1.70
N THR A 91 17.88 11.66 2.42
CA THR A 91 17.83 11.53 3.88
C THR A 91 17.25 10.21 4.35
N GLY A 92 16.40 9.58 3.53
CA GLY A 92 15.61 8.40 3.91
C GLY A 92 14.48 8.72 4.88
N GLU A 93 14.08 9.99 5.01
CA GLU A 93 12.90 10.39 5.79
C GLU A 93 11.61 10.06 5.02
N LYS A 94 10.58 9.60 5.73
CA LYS A 94 9.27 9.36 5.12
C LYS A 94 8.65 10.69 4.66
N LEU A 95 8.16 10.69 3.44
CA LEU A 95 7.43 11.80 2.83
C LEU A 95 5.93 11.49 2.82
N SER A 96 5.08 12.51 2.98
CA SER A 96 3.66 12.36 2.68
C SER A 96 3.46 12.27 1.17
N PHE A 97 2.68 11.30 0.70
CA PHE A 97 2.37 11.17 -0.71
C PHE A 97 1.73 12.45 -1.28
N TRP A 98 0.84 13.07 -0.51
CA TRP A 98 0.17 14.31 -0.94
C TRP A 98 1.16 15.47 -1.13
N SER A 99 2.28 15.50 -0.41
CA SER A 99 3.34 16.50 -0.62
C SER A 99 4.14 16.30 -1.92
N LEU A 100 4.06 15.12 -2.53
CA LEU A 100 4.69 14.82 -3.82
C LEU A 100 3.81 15.24 -5.00
N CYS A 101 2.52 15.51 -4.76
CA CYS A 101 1.60 15.91 -5.80
C CYS A 101 1.84 17.35 -6.24
N ALA A 102 1.68 17.61 -7.52
CA ALA A 102 1.75 18.96 -8.11
C ALA A 102 0.45 19.73 -7.93
N VAL A 103 -0.61 19.04 -7.51
CA VAL A 103 -1.97 19.55 -7.30
C VAL A 103 -2.40 19.33 -5.84
N PRO A 104 -3.42 20.04 -5.35
CA PRO A 104 -3.97 19.82 -4.01
C PRO A 104 -4.48 18.38 -3.81
N GLU A 105 -4.50 17.89 -2.56
CA GLU A 105 -4.92 16.53 -2.22
C GLU A 105 -6.29 16.14 -2.83
N ALA A 106 -7.28 17.03 -2.74
CA ALA A 106 -8.62 16.75 -3.28
C ALA A 106 -8.59 16.51 -4.80
N GLU A 107 -7.82 17.30 -5.54
CA GLU A 107 -7.65 17.15 -6.99
C GLU A 107 -6.83 15.91 -7.33
N ALA A 108 -5.78 15.61 -6.55
CA ALA A 108 -4.98 14.39 -6.71
C ALA A 108 -5.83 13.13 -6.52
N LYS A 109 -6.74 13.11 -5.55
CA LYS A 109 -7.69 12.00 -5.34
C LYS A 109 -8.63 11.82 -6.54
N GLU A 110 -9.15 12.91 -7.10
CA GLU A 110 -9.98 12.87 -8.29
C GLU A 110 -9.22 12.35 -9.52
N MET A 111 -7.96 12.78 -9.70
CA MET A 111 -7.11 12.29 -10.80
C MET A 111 -6.84 10.78 -10.65
N LEU A 112 -6.52 10.30 -9.44
CA LEU A 112 -6.26 8.90 -9.14
C LEU A 112 -7.50 8.01 -9.34
N LEU A 113 -8.70 8.53 -9.11
CA LEU A 113 -9.97 7.82 -9.35
C LEU A 113 -10.58 8.13 -10.73
N GLY A 114 -9.83 8.77 -11.63
CA GLY A 114 -10.32 9.13 -12.96
C GLY A 114 -10.81 7.99 -13.84
N GLN A 115 -10.35 6.75 -13.55
CA GLN A 115 -10.84 5.53 -14.23
C GLN A 115 -12.17 4.99 -13.67
N VAL A 116 -12.61 5.45 -12.50
CA VAL A 116 -13.90 5.05 -11.91
C VAL A 116 -14.98 5.94 -12.50
N ASP A 117 -16.04 5.31 -13.02
CA ASP A 117 -17.17 6.05 -13.62
C ASP A 117 -17.68 7.12 -12.63
N PRO A 118 -17.85 8.38 -13.04
CA PRO A 118 -18.41 9.43 -12.21
C PRO A 118 -19.77 9.08 -11.58
N GLU A 119 -20.56 8.26 -12.26
CA GLU A 119 -21.88 7.81 -11.80
C GLU A 119 -21.81 6.52 -10.93
N ASP A 120 -20.63 5.93 -10.72
CA ASP A 120 -20.48 4.77 -9.85
C ASP A 120 -20.77 5.18 -8.40
N PRO A 121 -21.78 4.57 -7.74
CA PRO A 121 -22.14 4.90 -6.37
C PRO A 121 -21.01 4.67 -5.35
N ARG A 122 -19.98 3.88 -5.70
CA ARG A 122 -18.80 3.64 -4.86
C ARG A 122 -17.77 4.77 -4.92
N ARG A 123 -17.84 5.64 -5.95
CA ARG A 123 -16.83 6.69 -6.17
C ARG A 123 -16.72 7.64 -4.98
N ALA A 124 -17.83 8.12 -4.45
CA ALA A 124 -17.82 9.03 -3.30
C ALA A 124 -17.25 8.37 -2.03
N PRO A 125 -17.67 7.16 -1.63
CA PRO A 125 -16.99 6.41 -0.56
C PRO A 125 -15.49 6.18 -0.80
N MET A 126 -15.08 5.90 -2.04
CA MET A 126 -13.67 5.72 -2.40
C MET A 126 -12.85 7.01 -2.20
N LEU A 127 -13.35 8.15 -2.64
CA LEU A 127 -12.71 9.46 -2.43
C LEU A 127 -12.54 9.79 -0.95
N GLU A 128 -13.58 9.53 -0.15
CA GLU A 128 -13.57 9.79 1.28
C GLU A 128 -12.57 8.87 2.01
N ALA A 129 -12.55 7.58 1.68
CA ALA A 129 -11.71 6.57 2.31
C ALA A 129 -10.25 6.62 1.87
N LEU A 130 -9.93 7.26 0.73
CA LEU A 130 -8.58 7.24 0.15
C LEU A 130 -7.56 7.96 1.03
N THR A 131 -6.60 7.19 1.53
CA THR A 131 -5.45 7.68 2.31
C THR A 131 -4.14 7.50 1.54
N GLU A 132 -3.10 8.21 1.95
CA GLU A 132 -1.80 8.20 1.25
C GLU A 132 -1.14 6.82 1.20
N ASP A 133 -1.34 5.98 2.19
CA ASP A 133 -0.76 4.65 2.29
C ASP A 133 -1.50 3.59 1.45
N MET A 134 -2.68 3.92 0.94
CA MET A 134 -3.39 3.11 -0.05
C MET A 134 -2.82 3.26 -1.47
N VAL A 135 -2.03 4.31 -1.73
CA VAL A 135 -1.46 4.60 -3.05
C VAL A 135 -0.08 4.00 -3.19
N VAL A 136 0.11 3.13 -4.16
CA VAL A 136 1.40 2.56 -4.54
C VAL A 136 1.79 3.10 -5.91
N ILE A 137 2.95 3.74 -5.99
CA ILE A 137 3.54 4.21 -7.24
C ILE A 137 4.54 3.17 -7.76
N ALA A 138 4.43 2.80 -9.02
CA ALA A 138 5.41 2.05 -9.78
C ALA A 138 5.95 2.91 -10.93
N SER A 139 6.82 2.35 -11.80
CA SER A 139 7.54 3.15 -12.79
C SER A 139 6.64 3.95 -13.74
N ASP A 140 5.52 3.37 -14.17
CA ASP A 140 4.63 3.94 -15.19
C ASP A 140 3.15 3.86 -14.81
N HIS A 141 2.85 3.27 -13.66
CA HIS A 141 1.49 3.08 -13.19
C HIS A 141 1.37 3.29 -11.68
N TYR A 142 0.14 3.47 -11.24
CA TYR A 142 -0.21 3.46 -9.83
C TYR A 142 -1.19 2.33 -9.51
N ARG A 143 -1.26 1.97 -8.25
CA ARG A 143 -2.30 1.10 -7.68
C ARG A 143 -2.87 1.74 -6.44
N ILE A 144 -4.18 1.57 -6.25
CA ILE A 144 -4.88 1.94 -5.02
C ILE A 144 -5.50 0.68 -4.43
N SER A 145 -5.25 0.43 -3.17
CA SER A 145 -5.79 -0.72 -2.46
C SER A 145 -6.68 -0.27 -1.31
N TYR A 146 -7.95 -0.60 -1.40
CA TYR A 146 -8.88 -0.48 -0.28
C TYR A 146 -8.95 -1.83 0.44
N PRO A 147 -8.39 -1.96 1.66
CA PRO A 147 -8.46 -3.20 2.43
C PRO A 147 -9.90 -3.61 2.73
N VAL A 148 -10.09 -4.90 3.04
CA VAL A 148 -11.39 -5.43 3.48
C VAL A 148 -11.96 -4.58 4.61
N GLY A 149 -13.25 -4.23 4.49
CA GLY A 149 -13.96 -3.41 5.46
C GLY A 149 -13.73 -1.89 5.34
N THR A 150 -12.96 -1.43 4.34
CA THR A 150 -12.76 0.00 4.09
C THR A 150 -13.95 0.63 3.38
N LEU A 151 -14.49 -0.07 2.38
CA LEU A 151 -15.64 0.40 1.61
C LEU A 151 -16.93 -0.26 2.08
N PRO A 152 -18.05 0.48 2.15
CA PRO A 152 -19.34 -0.06 2.57
C PRO A 152 -19.84 -1.17 1.64
N GLY A 153 -20.29 -2.30 2.20
CA GLY A 153 -20.90 -3.40 1.46
C GLY A 153 -19.93 -4.28 0.67
N GLU A 154 -18.63 -4.08 0.77
CA GLU A 154 -17.61 -4.93 0.14
C GLU A 154 -17.07 -5.97 1.13
N GLU A 155 -17.26 -7.25 0.79
CA GLU A 155 -16.74 -8.39 1.58
C GLU A 155 -15.25 -8.66 1.29
N LEU A 156 -14.77 -8.23 0.12
CA LEU A 156 -13.38 -8.34 -0.33
C LEU A 156 -12.79 -6.94 -0.52
N GLY A 157 -11.48 -6.82 -0.36
CA GLY A 157 -10.80 -5.56 -0.66
C GLY A 157 -10.89 -5.20 -2.15
N THR A 158 -10.86 -3.91 -2.46
CA THR A 158 -10.88 -3.40 -3.83
C THR A 158 -9.49 -2.94 -4.25
N LEU A 159 -9.04 -3.37 -5.43
CA LEU A 159 -7.80 -2.95 -6.05
C LEU A 159 -8.10 -2.22 -7.36
N LEU A 160 -7.64 -0.98 -7.46
CA LEU A 160 -7.62 -0.20 -8.70
C LEU A 160 -6.19 -0.08 -9.21
N SER A 161 -6.01 -0.01 -10.52
CA SER A 161 -4.70 0.29 -11.13
C SER A 161 -4.90 1.07 -12.41
N GLY A 162 -4.00 2.01 -12.69
CA GLY A 162 -4.05 2.83 -13.90
C GLY A 162 -2.67 3.38 -14.23
N GLU A 163 -2.55 3.96 -15.43
CA GLU A 163 -1.40 4.76 -15.81
C GLU A 163 -1.28 5.96 -14.88
N LEU A 164 -0.04 6.34 -14.55
CA LEU A 164 0.20 7.50 -13.69
C LEU A 164 -0.32 8.77 -14.40
N PRO A 165 -1.29 9.48 -13.81
CA PRO A 165 -1.87 10.65 -14.46
C PRO A 165 -0.80 11.73 -14.71
N GLU A 166 -0.79 12.28 -15.94
CA GLU A 166 0.10 13.37 -16.27
C GLU A 166 -0.19 14.59 -15.37
N GLY A 167 0.86 15.20 -14.84
CA GLY A 167 0.74 16.36 -13.95
C GLY A 167 0.32 16.03 -12.50
N LEU A 168 0.10 14.76 -12.15
CA LEU A 168 -0.20 14.38 -10.76
C LEU A 168 0.98 14.67 -9.82
N LEU A 169 2.18 14.27 -10.21
CA LEU A 169 3.38 14.40 -9.37
C LEU A 169 4.23 15.60 -9.75
N GLN A 170 4.92 16.15 -8.77
CA GLN A 170 5.99 17.13 -9.00
C GLN A 170 7.06 16.51 -9.92
N PRO A 171 7.72 17.30 -10.80
CA PRO A 171 8.69 16.77 -11.75
C PRO A 171 9.80 15.91 -11.12
N TRP A 172 10.28 16.30 -9.94
CA TRP A 172 11.32 15.60 -9.19
C TRP A 172 10.82 14.31 -8.47
N ALA A 173 9.50 14.11 -8.43
CA ALA A 173 8.85 12.93 -7.86
C ALA A 173 8.35 11.95 -8.92
N VAL A 174 8.40 12.29 -10.21
CA VAL A 174 8.02 11.36 -11.29
C VAL A 174 9.02 10.22 -11.36
N PRO A 175 8.55 8.94 -11.35
CA PRO A 175 9.43 7.79 -11.44
C PRO A 175 10.33 7.80 -12.67
N GLU A 176 11.60 7.42 -12.47
CA GLU A 176 12.54 7.19 -13.56
C GLU A 176 12.08 5.98 -14.40
N ALA A 177 12.15 6.06 -15.73
CA ALA A 177 11.89 4.92 -16.58
C ALA A 177 12.89 3.79 -16.26
N ARG A 178 12.41 2.57 -16.07
CA ARG A 178 13.30 1.41 -15.92
C ARG A 178 14.04 1.18 -17.23
N SER A 179 15.37 1.30 -17.20
CA SER A 179 16.27 0.95 -18.29
C SER A 179 16.42 -0.56 -18.46
#